data_ab919807d68a5e3b405834205afde7b7
#
_entry.id   ab919807d68a5e3b405834205afde7b7
#
_cell.length_a   1.000
_cell.length_b   1.000
_cell.length_c   1.000
_cell.angle_alpha   90.00
_cell.angle_beta   90.00
_cell.angle_gamma   90.00
#
_symmetry.space_group_name_H-M   'P 1'
#
loop_
_entity.id
_entity.type
_entity.pdbx_description
1 polymer ?
#
loop_
_entity_poly.entity_id
_entity_poly.type
_entity_poly.pdbx_seq_one_letter_code
_entity_poly.pdbx_strand_id
1 'polypeptide(L)'
;MINFRLYDKQLDMDLDDWSTKEYSKYYDDVHKYALFNESISQVYQSYIDSPDLMDSISDKVIVVENGKLKIAIIIINYYESEKDNKKVLGINPILINPKYINKGYGKQIIQYLIDCKGRIFDMNPDRLYAGIDVDNLRCKHLFESVGFKLVGKTDDNEFLYYELEL
;
A
#
# COMPACT_ATOMS: atom_id res chain seq x y z
N MET A 1 -8.65 17.22 4.80
CA MET A 1 -8.54 16.72 3.41
C MET A 1 -7.29 15.87 3.34
N ILE A 2 -7.40 14.66 2.81
CA ILE A 2 -6.26 13.75 2.63
C ILE A 2 -5.34 14.33 1.53
N ASN A 3 -4.05 14.27 1.77
CA ASN A 3 -2.99 14.68 0.85
C ASN A 3 -1.94 13.56 0.76
N PHE A 4 -1.37 13.37 -0.43
CA PHE A 4 -0.31 12.41 -0.69
C PHE A 4 0.97 13.18 -1.02
N ARG A 5 2.05 12.82 -0.36
CA ARG A 5 3.40 13.29 -0.71
C ARG A 5 4.40 12.16 -0.69
N LEU A 6 5.50 12.33 -1.39
CA LEU A 6 6.60 11.37 -1.32
C LEU A 6 7.20 11.36 0.10
N TYR A 7 7.68 10.19 0.50
CA TYR A 7 8.47 10.02 1.71
C TYR A 7 9.75 10.87 1.63
N ASP A 8 10.06 11.53 2.72
CA ASP A 8 11.30 12.30 2.91
C ASP A 8 11.98 11.85 4.20
N LYS A 9 13.17 11.29 4.07
CA LYS A 9 13.92 10.72 5.19
C LYS A 9 14.15 11.72 6.34
N GLN A 10 14.32 13.01 6.05
CA GLN A 10 14.56 14.03 7.09
C GLN A 10 13.27 14.43 7.81
N LEU A 11 12.16 14.46 7.09
CA LEU A 11 10.85 14.85 7.62
C LEU A 11 10.09 13.70 8.28
N ASP A 12 10.44 12.46 7.94
CA ASP A 12 9.63 11.28 8.24
C ASP A 12 10.31 10.25 9.15
N MET A 13 11.40 10.64 9.83
CA MET A 13 12.10 9.76 10.79
C MET A 13 11.19 9.19 11.89
N ASP A 14 10.15 9.94 12.28
CA ASP A 14 9.16 9.51 13.27
C ASP A 14 8.27 8.36 12.80
N LEU A 15 8.25 8.07 11.51
CA LEU A 15 7.49 6.95 10.96
C LEU A 15 8.11 5.59 11.29
N ASP A 16 9.40 5.54 11.61
CA ASP A 16 10.07 4.33 12.03
C ASP A 16 9.48 3.75 13.33
N ASP A 17 8.94 4.62 14.18
CA ASP A 17 8.24 4.22 15.41
C ASP A 17 6.92 3.48 15.15
N TRP A 18 6.40 3.52 13.91
CA TRP A 18 5.15 2.82 13.58
C TRP A 18 5.36 1.32 13.33
N SER A 19 6.59 0.88 13.18
CA SER A 19 6.93 -0.37 12.52
C SER A 19 6.85 -1.63 13.38
N THR A 20 6.57 -1.60 14.69
CA THR A 20 6.77 -2.81 15.45
C THR A 20 5.65 -3.21 16.42
N LYS A 21 5.68 -2.75 17.64
CA LYS A 21 4.86 -3.36 18.72
C LYS A 21 3.38 -2.98 18.71
N GLU A 22 3.02 -1.85 18.14
CA GLU A 22 1.64 -1.37 18.21
C GLU A 22 0.72 -2.07 17.21
N TYR A 23 1.26 -2.51 16.07
CA TYR A 23 0.50 -3.29 15.09
C TYR A 23 0.20 -4.71 15.56
N SER A 24 1.07 -5.33 16.36
CA SER A 24 0.85 -6.67 16.90
C SER A 24 -0.44 -6.80 17.72
N LYS A 25 -0.96 -5.70 18.24
CA LYS A 25 -2.25 -5.67 18.94
C LYS A 25 -3.46 -5.86 18.03
N TYR A 26 -3.29 -5.66 16.74
CA TYR A 26 -4.36 -5.67 15.75
C TYR A 26 -4.28 -6.84 14.77
N TYR A 27 -3.17 -7.56 14.78
CA TYR A 27 -2.91 -8.69 13.92
C TYR A 27 -2.41 -9.85 14.78
N ASP A 28 -3.15 -10.95 14.81
CA ASP A 28 -2.80 -12.14 15.60
C ASP A 28 -1.51 -12.81 15.13
N ASP A 29 -1.05 -12.50 13.91
CA ASP A 29 0.16 -13.09 13.32
C ASP A 29 1.02 -12.04 12.61
N VAL A 30 1.74 -11.26 13.39
CA VAL A 30 2.67 -10.20 12.90
C VAL A 30 3.80 -10.77 12.03
N HIS A 31 4.09 -12.07 12.17
CA HIS A 31 5.19 -12.72 11.47
C HIS A 31 4.95 -12.89 9.96
N LYS A 32 3.71 -12.85 9.52
CA LYS A 32 3.35 -12.95 8.10
C LYS A 32 3.57 -11.66 7.32
N TYR A 33 3.68 -10.55 8.02
CA TYR A 33 3.84 -9.24 7.38
C TYR A 33 5.30 -8.79 7.51
N ALA A 34 6.14 -9.13 6.54
CA ALA A 34 7.58 -8.82 6.53
C ALA A 34 7.88 -7.33 6.82
N LEU A 35 7.00 -6.44 6.42
CA LEU A 35 7.12 -5.00 6.65
C LEU A 35 7.05 -4.58 8.12
N PHE A 36 6.46 -5.38 9.00
CA PHE A 36 6.39 -5.05 10.42
C PHE A 36 7.68 -5.34 11.18
N ASN A 37 8.60 -6.09 10.58
CA ASN A 37 9.91 -6.39 11.16
C ASN A 37 10.99 -5.39 10.74
N GLU A 38 10.70 -4.52 9.76
CA GLU A 38 11.62 -3.52 9.25
C GLU A 38 11.13 -2.11 9.57
N SER A 39 12.05 -1.18 9.79
CA SER A 39 11.69 0.23 9.88
C SER A 39 11.27 0.77 8.51
N ILE A 40 10.46 1.81 8.48
CA ILE A 40 10.07 2.45 7.22
C ILE A 40 11.28 2.94 6.44
N SER A 41 12.30 3.44 7.15
CA SER A 41 13.57 3.84 6.52
C SER A 41 14.30 2.67 5.85
N GLN A 42 14.28 1.47 6.44
CA GLN A 42 14.86 0.26 5.84
C GLN A 42 14.07 -0.18 4.61
N VAL A 43 12.74 -0.19 4.69
CA VAL A 43 11.88 -0.49 3.54
C VAL A 43 12.14 0.48 2.40
N TYR A 44 12.19 1.77 2.69
CA TYR A 44 12.49 2.80 1.69
C TYR A 44 13.87 2.59 1.06
N GLN A 45 14.89 2.29 1.88
CA GLN A 45 16.24 2.04 1.39
C GLN A 45 16.32 0.81 0.49
N SER A 46 15.59 -0.26 0.80
CA SER A 46 15.54 -1.46 -0.05
C SER A 46 14.99 -1.17 -1.45
N TYR A 47 13.99 -0.30 -1.55
CA TYR A 47 13.45 0.14 -2.86
C TYR A 47 14.43 1.02 -3.65
N ILE A 48 15.29 1.79 -2.96
CA ILE A 48 16.33 2.59 -3.61
C ILE A 48 17.49 1.70 -4.10
N ASP A 49 17.91 0.74 -3.26
CA ASP A 49 19.10 -0.07 -3.51
C ASP A 49 18.83 -1.22 -4.52
N SER A 50 17.58 -1.55 -4.75
CA SER A 50 17.18 -2.65 -5.62
C SER A 50 16.07 -2.24 -6.61
N PRO A 51 16.35 -1.25 -7.47
CA PRO A 51 15.34 -0.74 -8.42
C PRO A 51 14.88 -1.78 -9.44
N ASP A 52 15.67 -2.85 -9.65
CA ASP A 52 15.45 -3.86 -10.68
C ASP A 52 14.74 -5.13 -10.16
N LEU A 53 14.34 -5.18 -8.88
CA LEU A 53 13.70 -6.37 -8.29
C LEU A 53 12.27 -6.63 -8.79
N MET A 54 11.67 -5.65 -9.43
CA MET A 54 10.40 -5.81 -10.16
C MET A 54 10.53 -5.04 -11.46
N ASP A 55 9.92 -5.51 -12.54
CA ASP A 55 9.78 -4.80 -13.81
C ASP A 55 8.92 -3.53 -13.66
N SER A 56 9.20 -2.77 -12.60
CA SER A 56 8.45 -1.58 -12.27
C SER A 56 8.98 -0.37 -13.02
N ILE A 57 8.07 0.39 -13.63
CA ILE A 57 8.41 1.69 -14.20
C ILE A 57 8.83 2.66 -13.09
N SER A 58 8.19 2.52 -11.90
CA SER A 58 8.47 3.38 -10.75
C SER A 58 7.87 2.82 -9.46
N ASP A 59 8.67 2.71 -8.44
CA ASP A 59 8.23 2.42 -7.07
C ASP A 59 8.30 3.68 -6.22
N LYS A 60 7.32 3.90 -5.36
CA LYS A 60 7.29 5.07 -4.50
C LYS A 60 6.77 4.74 -3.11
N VAL A 61 7.41 5.31 -2.10
CA VAL A 61 6.89 5.36 -0.74
C VAL A 61 6.18 6.70 -0.54
N ILE A 62 4.93 6.64 -0.15
CA ILE A 62 4.02 7.78 -0.04
C ILE A 62 3.58 7.95 1.40
N VAL A 63 3.71 9.15 1.93
CA VAL A 63 3.12 9.55 3.20
C VAL A 63 1.76 10.18 2.93
N VAL A 64 0.75 9.66 3.61
CA VAL A 64 -0.61 10.20 3.56
C VAL A 64 -0.84 11.09 4.78
N GLU A 65 -1.25 12.31 4.52
CA GLU A 65 -1.49 13.31 5.56
C GLU A 65 -2.94 13.77 5.60
N ASN A 66 -3.41 14.17 6.78
CA ASN A 66 -4.63 14.94 6.97
C ASN A 66 -4.28 16.24 7.72
N GLY A 67 -4.16 17.32 6.99
CA GLY A 67 -3.55 18.56 7.49
C GLY A 67 -2.07 18.32 7.82
N LYS A 68 -1.70 18.47 9.10
CA LYS A 68 -0.32 18.23 9.58
C LYS A 68 -0.12 16.81 10.17
N LEU A 69 -1.16 16.00 10.18
CA LEU A 69 -1.13 14.68 10.80
C LEU A 69 -0.74 13.62 9.75
N LYS A 70 0.30 12.87 10.03
CA LYS A 70 0.68 11.69 9.24
C LYS A 70 -0.26 10.54 9.59
N ILE A 71 -1.09 10.14 8.62
CA ILE A 71 -2.18 9.19 8.80
C ILE A 71 -1.77 7.78 8.37
N ALA A 72 -1.02 7.68 7.28
CA ALA A 72 -0.63 6.39 6.71
C ALA A 72 0.62 6.51 5.86
N ILE A 73 1.20 5.34 5.56
CA ILE A 73 2.20 5.15 4.53
C ILE A 73 1.65 4.16 3.52
N ILE A 74 1.92 4.41 2.25
CA ILE A 74 1.60 3.51 1.16
C ILE A 74 2.86 3.28 0.35
N ILE A 75 3.16 2.03 0.05
CA ILE A 75 4.13 1.69 -0.97
C ILE A 75 3.34 1.35 -2.24
N ILE A 76 3.72 1.95 -3.33
CA ILE A 76 3.11 1.71 -4.63
C ILE A 76 4.15 1.26 -5.63
N ASN A 77 3.74 0.35 -6.51
CA ASN A 77 4.50 -0.14 -7.64
C ASN A 77 3.74 0.25 -8.91
N TYR A 78 4.42 0.89 -9.86
CA TYR A 78 3.83 1.24 -11.14
C TYR A 78 4.55 0.52 -12.26
N TYR A 79 3.84 -0.35 -12.98
CA TYR A 79 4.42 -1.23 -13.98
C TYR A 79 3.46 -1.48 -15.16
N GLU A 80 3.99 -2.01 -16.24
CA GLU A 80 3.19 -2.51 -17.37
C GLU A 80 3.02 -4.02 -17.26
N SER A 81 1.77 -4.47 -17.31
CA SER A 81 1.44 -5.89 -17.22
C SER A 81 1.81 -6.62 -18.51
N GLU A 82 2.67 -7.64 -18.44
CA GLU A 82 3.03 -8.46 -19.59
C GLU A 82 1.84 -9.20 -20.21
N LYS A 83 0.79 -9.44 -19.44
CA LYS A 83 -0.39 -10.17 -19.87
C LYS A 83 -1.24 -9.43 -20.91
N ASP A 84 -1.36 -8.13 -20.75
CA ASP A 84 -2.32 -7.30 -21.51
C ASP A 84 -1.80 -5.89 -21.85
N ASN A 85 -0.53 -5.61 -21.55
CA ASN A 85 0.15 -4.33 -21.75
C ASN A 85 -0.56 -3.13 -21.07
N LYS A 86 -1.38 -3.41 -20.05
CA LYS A 86 -2.02 -2.37 -19.24
C LYS A 86 -1.06 -1.83 -18.19
N LYS A 87 -1.17 -0.55 -17.92
CA LYS A 87 -0.44 0.10 -16.81
C LYS A 87 -1.16 -0.16 -15.50
N VAL A 88 -0.44 -0.69 -14.55
CA VAL A 88 -0.96 -1.13 -13.25
C VAL A 88 -0.34 -0.31 -12.13
N LEU A 89 -1.17 0.18 -11.23
CA LEU A 89 -0.74 0.73 -9.94
C LEU A 89 -0.99 -0.31 -8.86
N GLY A 90 0.07 -1.00 -8.45
CA GLY A 90 0.07 -1.91 -7.32
C GLY A 90 0.09 -1.15 -6.00
N ILE A 91 -0.77 -1.54 -5.08
CA ILE A 91 -0.85 -1.01 -3.71
C ILE A 91 -0.26 -2.07 -2.79
N ASN A 92 0.91 -1.78 -2.19
CA ASN A 92 1.65 -2.79 -1.44
C ASN A 92 2.59 -2.17 -0.40
N PRO A 93 2.30 -2.19 0.85
CA PRO A 93 1.05 -2.21 1.58
C PRO A 93 0.52 -0.80 1.90
N ILE A 94 -0.61 -0.74 2.61
CA ILE A 94 -1.08 0.46 3.30
C ILE A 94 -0.89 0.26 4.80
N LEU A 95 -0.04 1.07 5.42
CA LEU A 95 0.19 1.09 6.86
C LEU A 95 -0.50 2.31 7.47
N ILE A 96 -1.59 2.10 8.19
CA ILE A 96 -2.28 3.18 8.91
C ILE A 96 -1.57 3.42 10.25
N ASN A 97 -1.29 4.68 10.57
CA ASN A 97 -0.76 5.03 11.90
C ASN A 97 -1.62 4.40 13.00
N PRO A 98 -1.02 3.68 13.97
CA PRO A 98 -1.73 2.97 15.03
C PRO A 98 -2.78 3.82 15.76
N LYS A 99 -2.51 5.11 15.95
CA LYS A 99 -3.45 6.07 16.57
C LYS A 99 -4.73 6.31 15.77
N TYR A 100 -4.72 5.95 14.48
CA TYR A 100 -5.80 6.21 13.53
C TYR A 100 -6.44 4.94 12.95
N ILE A 101 -6.03 3.77 13.40
CA ILE A 101 -6.68 2.50 13.02
C ILE A 101 -8.17 2.54 13.45
N ASN A 102 -9.03 1.88 12.68
CA ASN A 102 -10.49 1.84 12.88
C ASN A 102 -11.23 3.19 12.72
N LYS A 103 -10.60 4.22 12.19
CA LYS A 103 -11.23 5.52 11.93
C LYS A 103 -11.65 5.72 10.47
N GLY A 104 -11.63 4.66 9.66
CA GLY A 104 -12.06 4.69 8.27
C GLY A 104 -11.04 5.26 7.27
N TYR A 105 -9.83 5.57 7.71
CA TYR A 105 -8.83 6.16 6.82
C TYR A 105 -8.40 5.24 5.69
N GLY A 106 -8.30 3.93 5.91
CA GLY A 106 -7.99 2.99 4.83
C GLY A 106 -8.96 3.10 3.66
N LYS A 107 -10.27 3.16 3.96
CA LYS A 107 -11.29 3.36 2.93
C LYS A 107 -11.17 4.71 2.22
N GLN A 108 -10.92 5.78 2.96
CA GLN A 108 -10.74 7.13 2.39
C GLN A 108 -9.53 7.20 1.46
N ILE A 109 -8.43 6.52 1.82
CA ILE A 109 -7.20 6.47 1.03
C ILE A 109 -7.46 5.76 -0.31
N ILE A 110 -8.05 4.56 -0.25
CA ILE A 110 -8.34 3.79 -1.47
C ILE A 110 -9.38 4.51 -2.33
N GLN A 111 -10.41 5.10 -1.72
CA GLN A 111 -11.40 5.89 -2.45
C GLN A 111 -10.76 7.10 -3.16
N TYR A 112 -9.81 7.77 -2.50
CA TYR A 112 -9.06 8.85 -3.13
C TYR A 112 -8.30 8.37 -4.38
N LEU A 113 -7.62 7.21 -4.30
CA LEU A 113 -6.92 6.61 -5.44
C LEU A 113 -7.89 6.28 -6.59
N ILE A 114 -9.09 5.80 -6.27
CA ILE A 114 -10.14 5.52 -7.25
C ILE A 114 -10.64 6.82 -7.89
N ASP A 115 -10.96 7.83 -7.08
CA ASP A 115 -11.54 9.09 -7.54
C ASP A 115 -10.57 9.86 -8.46
N CYS A 116 -9.28 9.83 -8.18
CA CYS A 116 -8.25 10.41 -9.04
C CYS A 116 -7.82 9.46 -10.18
N LYS A 117 -8.44 8.29 -10.32
CA LYS A 117 -8.08 7.23 -11.28
C LYS A 117 -6.60 6.83 -11.19
N GLY A 118 -6.08 6.71 -9.98
CA GLY A 118 -4.67 6.40 -9.75
C GLY A 118 -3.68 7.46 -10.26
N ARG A 119 -4.16 8.61 -10.72
CA ARG A 119 -3.31 9.68 -11.27
C ARG A 119 -2.64 10.47 -10.16
N ILE A 120 -1.57 9.90 -9.64
CA ILE A 120 -0.71 10.52 -8.63
C ILE A 120 0.72 10.54 -9.14
N PHE A 121 1.46 11.61 -8.87
CA PHE A 121 2.88 11.76 -9.24
C PHE A 121 3.20 11.39 -10.71
N ASP A 122 2.43 11.91 -11.66
CA ASP A 122 2.59 11.68 -13.13
C ASP A 122 2.29 10.24 -13.59
N MET A 123 1.75 9.38 -12.72
CA MET A 123 1.27 8.07 -13.11
C MET A 123 -0.12 8.15 -13.73
N ASN A 124 -0.39 7.28 -14.71
CA ASN A 124 -1.68 7.17 -15.38
C ASN A 124 -2.01 5.69 -15.61
N PRO A 125 -2.39 4.97 -14.55
CA PRO A 125 -2.71 3.55 -14.65
C PRO A 125 -4.06 3.30 -15.32
N ASP A 126 -4.20 2.10 -15.88
CA ASP A 126 -5.46 1.58 -16.40
C ASP A 126 -6.24 0.82 -15.31
N ARG A 127 -5.51 0.30 -14.29
CA ARG A 127 -6.12 -0.41 -13.17
C ARG A 127 -5.31 -0.28 -11.87
N LEU A 128 -5.99 -0.49 -10.76
CA LEU A 128 -5.40 -0.70 -9.44
C LEU A 128 -5.28 -2.19 -9.14
N TYR A 129 -4.23 -2.57 -8.41
CA TYR A 129 -3.96 -3.94 -8.02
C TYR A 129 -3.53 -4.00 -6.55
N ALA A 130 -3.93 -5.07 -5.84
CA ALA A 130 -3.48 -5.32 -4.48
C ALA A 130 -3.30 -6.82 -4.22
N GLY A 131 -2.20 -7.19 -3.59
CA GLY A 131 -2.00 -8.49 -2.96
C GLY A 131 -2.43 -8.42 -1.49
N ILE A 132 -3.33 -9.30 -1.06
CA ILE A 132 -3.87 -9.30 0.30
C ILE A 132 -3.66 -10.68 0.91
N ASP A 133 -3.03 -10.74 2.07
CA ASP A 133 -2.89 -11.97 2.84
C ASP A 133 -4.25 -12.64 3.06
N VAL A 134 -4.32 -13.97 2.87
CA VAL A 134 -5.57 -14.74 2.92
C VAL A 134 -6.26 -14.62 4.28
N ASP A 135 -5.50 -14.45 5.37
CA ASP A 135 -6.01 -14.33 6.73
C ASP A 135 -6.41 -12.87 7.08
N ASN A 136 -6.02 -11.89 6.25
CA ASN A 136 -6.36 -10.48 6.48
C ASN A 136 -7.79 -10.15 6.04
N LEU A 137 -8.79 -10.73 6.72
CA LEU A 137 -10.21 -10.56 6.41
C LEU A 137 -10.63 -9.09 6.37
N ARG A 138 -10.01 -8.28 7.21
CA ARG A 138 -10.31 -6.85 7.29
C ARG A 138 -9.90 -6.11 6.03
N CYS A 139 -8.70 -6.39 5.53
CA CYS A 139 -8.20 -5.81 4.29
C CYS A 139 -9.07 -6.28 3.10
N LYS A 140 -9.40 -7.57 3.04
CA LYS A 140 -10.31 -8.13 2.02
C LYS A 140 -11.63 -7.36 1.98
N HIS A 141 -12.33 -7.26 3.11
CA HIS A 141 -13.59 -6.52 3.20
C HIS A 141 -13.45 -5.05 2.79
N LEU A 142 -12.32 -4.43 3.15
CA LEU A 142 -12.08 -3.06 2.76
C LEU A 142 -12.01 -2.92 1.22
N PHE A 143 -11.18 -3.70 0.54
CA PHE A 143 -10.99 -3.63 -0.90
C PHE A 143 -12.28 -4.03 -1.65
N GLU A 144 -12.96 -5.09 -1.24
CA GLU A 144 -14.26 -5.50 -1.80
C GLU A 144 -15.32 -4.39 -1.65
N SER A 145 -15.35 -3.70 -0.49
CA SER A 145 -16.32 -2.63 -0.22
C SER A 145 -16.17 -1.39 -1.11
N VAL A 146 -15.03 -1.24 -1.77
CA VAL A 146 -14.73 -0.13 -2.71
C VAL A 146 -14.65 -0.60 -4.16
N GLY A 147 -15.06 -1.84 -4.43
CA GLY A 147 -15.29 -2.35 -5.78
C GLY A 147 -14.18 -3.19 -6.38
N PHE A 148 -13.11 -3.48 -5.64
CA PHE A 148 -12.11 -4.44 -6.12
C PHE A 148 -12.69 -5.85 -6.24
N LYS A 149 -12.21 -6.59 -7.22
CA LYS A 149 -12.62 -7.97 -7.49
C LYS A 149 -11.45 -8.93 -7.32
N LEU A 150 -11.71 -10.07 -6.71
CA LEU A 150 -10.75 -11.16 -6.63
C LEU A 150 -10.48 -11.71 -8.04
N VAL A 151 -9.21 -11.73 -8.46
CA VAL A 151 -8.78 -12.18 -9.80
C VAL A 151 -7.85 -13.38 -9.74
N GLY A 152 -7.31 -13.73 -8.59
CA GLY A 152 -6.40 -14.85 -8.44
C GLY A 152 -5.85 -15.00 -7.03
N LYS A 153 -4.92 -15.91 -6.90
CA LYS A 153 -4.17 -16.19 -5.66
C LYS A 153 -2.78 -16.68 -5.99
N THR A 154 -1.85 -16.62 -5.02
CA THR A 154 -0.54 -17.27 -5.14
C THR A 154 -0.65 -18.79 -5.12
N ASP A 155 0.36 -19.50 -5.65
CA ASP A 155 0.39 -20.98 -5.72
C ASP A 155 0.40 -21.61 -4.31
N ASP A 156 1.03 -20.97 -3.34
CA ASP A 156 1.04 -21.35 -1.92
C ASP A 156 -0.26 -21.03 -1.17
N ASN A 157 -1.17 -20.29 -1.80
CA ASN A 157 -2.41 -19.75 -1.25
C ASN A 157 -2.24 -18.77 -0.08
N GLU A 158 -1.09 -18.13 0.04
CA GLU A 158 -0.86 -17.16 1.11
C GLU A 158 -1.45 -15.78 0.79
N PHE A 159 -1.50 -15.40 -0.51
CA PHE A 159 -2.04 -14.12 -0.94
C PHE A 159 -3.16 -14.26 -1.95
N LEU A 160 -4.11 -13.35 -1.85
CA LEU A 160 -5.22 -13.15 -2.80
C LEU A 160 -4.96 -11.88 -3.61
N TYR A 161 -5.20 -11.95 -4.90
CA TYR A 161 -5.01 -10.84 -5.83
C TYR A 161 -6.33 -10.17 -6.15
N TYR A 162 -6.39 -8.88 -5.96
CA TYR A 162 -7.55 -8.04 -6.21
C TYR A 162 -7.24 -6.97 -7.23
N GLU A 163 -8.17 -6.71 -8.14
CA GLU A 163 -8.04 -5.68 -9.18
C GLU A 163 -9.28 -4.78 -9.24
N LEU A 164 -9.06 -3.53 -9.67
CA LEU A 164 -10.10 -2.57 -10.01
C LEU A 164 -9.71 -1.85 -11.30
N GLU A 165 -10.50 -1.97 -12.37
CA GLU A 165 -10.35 -1.18 -13.60
C GLU A 165 -10.75 0.27 -13.34
N LEU A 166 -10.04 1.25 -13.96
CA LEU A 166 -10.19 2.67 -13.71
C LEU A 166 -10.91 3.43 -14.83
#